data_d7a53a26199b580d879e846d2004bd0d
#
_entry.id   d7a53a26199b580d879e846d2004bd0d
#
_cell.length_a   1.000
_cell.length_b   1.000
_cell.length_c   1.000
_cell.angle_alpha   90.00
_cell.angle_beta   90.00
_cell.angle_gamma   90.00
#
_symmetry.space_group_name_H-M   'P 1'
#
loop_
_entity.id
_entity.type
_entity.pdbx_description
1 polymer ?
#
loop_
_entity_poly.entity_id
_entity_poly.type
_entity_poly.pdbx_seq_one_letter_code
_entity_poly.pdbx_strand_id
1 'polypeptide(L)'
;MTVTSMRPPRAKKESAAELLRSDLALDRATGRSVPLRSLALDAGNYDLKYWEGVGSPRDIRSMRFQVPLGRDPVRYSESSPLVELPDGRRYHFGMQAYKYRHQQQTVVENKVDLVKLHLYACLEPIPYLGDQCEFRINLQVSTPDPARNRDRLKELLLGGHEFRRNEIDYRIVVENVQIEREGLGSYRGAQQLGLIPENGYTIVIDIGGGTWLSRLIDAEGEVIDENVMDRGGSYELATAISFDRRLTNVLGTSADPGLIMDGFRNNHYYADTGQNWSEWLEEYLDPWYKGIFRTVKSQYTPFMPRVTRFLITGGSSHLIRDRLEGFKLFAVMPDPQFANVRGMLPGETQLSLAPDPELKVATHDDRF
;
A
#
# COMPACT_ATOMS: atom_id res chain seq x y z
N MET A 1 43.32 -37.49 15.37
CA MET A 1 42.60 -36.48 16.18
C MET A 1 41.32 -36.09 15.41
N THR A 2 40.17 -36.59 15.85
CA THR A 2 38.90 -36.42 15.17
C THR A 2 38.19 -35.23 15.84
N VAL A 3 38.05 -34.16 15.09
CA VAL A 3 37.34 -32.94 15.58
C VAL A 3 35.83 -33.21 15.43
N THR A 4 35.16 -33.42 16.56
CA THR A 4 33.71 -33.57 16.62
C THR A 4 33.09 -32.17 16.59
N SER A 5 32.44 -31.80 15.45
CA SER A 5 31.70 -30.58 15.29
C SER A 5 30.42 -30.65 16.15
N MET A 6 30.38 -29.93 17.25
CA MET A 6 29.15 -29.70 18.02
C MET A 6 28.27 -28.71 17.28
N ARG A 7 27.14 -29.18 16.78
CA ARG A 7 26.05 -28.30 16.30
C ARG A 7 25.45 -27.56 17.53
N PRO A 8 25.24 -26.23 17.42
CA PRO A 8 24.54 -25.50 18.48
C PRO A 8 23.10 -26.04 18.62
N PRO A 9 22.56 -26.05 19.84
CA PRO A 9 21.19 -26.51 20.09
C PRO A 9 20.22 -25.65 19.28
N ARG A 10 19.34 -26.29 18.51
CA ARG A 10 18.21 -25.64 17.87
C ARG A 10 17.34 -25.05 18.97
N ALA A 11 17.24 -23.71 19.02
CA ALA A 11 16.22 -23.04 19.82
C ALA A 11 14.86 -23.59 19.43
N LYS A 12 14.11 -24.11 20.42
CA LYS A 12 12.72 -24.54 20.20
C LYS A 12 11.94 -23.30 19.74
N LYS A 13 11.39 -23.35 18.53
CA LYS A 13 10.36 -22.38 18.12
C LYS A 13 9.14 -22.64 18.99
N GLU A 14 8.87 -21.76 19.94
CA GLU A 14 7.60 -21.74 20.64
C GLU A 14 6.47 -21.58 19.64
N SER A 15 5.40 -22.33 19.80
CA SER A 15 4.25 -22.22 18.93
C SER A 15 3.52 -20.89 19.18
N ALA A 16 2.87 -20.31 18.16
CA ALA A 16 2.06 -19.10 18.32
C ALA A 16 1.03 -19.22 19.46
N ALA A 17 0.55 -20.47 19.72
CA ALA A 17 -0.37 -20.77 20.84
C ALA A 17 0.33 -20.71 22.21
N GLU A 18 1.63 -21.04 22.30
CA GLU A 18 2.41 -20.94 23.54
C GLU A 18 2.75 -19.49 23.86
N LEU A 19 3.11 -18.70 22.85
CA LEU A 19 3.31 -17.25 22.98
C LEU A 19 2.01 -16.55 23.42
N LEU A 20 0.88 -16.83 22.79
CA LEU A 20 -0.44 -16.31 23.20
C LEU A 20 -0.81 -16.69 24.64
N ARG A 21 -0.47 -17.91 25.09
CA ARG A 21 -0.72 -18.35 26.47
C ARG A 21 0.20 -17.67 27.48
N SER A 22 1.47 -17.43 27.12
CA SER A 22 2.41 -16.71 28.01
C SER A 22 2.00 -15.24 28.18
N ASP A 23 1.55 -14.58 27.11
CA ASP A 23 1.11 -13.18 27.14
C ASP A 23 -0.21 -13.00 27.91
N LEU A 24 -1.16 -13.93 27.74
CA LEU A 24 -2.37 -13.98 28.59
C LEU A 24 -2.06 -14.23 30.08
N ALA A 25 -0.99 -14.97 30.37
CA ALA A 25 -0.53 -15.18 31.74
C ALA A 25 0.13 -13.92 32.30
N LEU A 26 0.85 -13.16 31.50
CA LEU A 26 1.47 -11.89 31.89
C LEU A 26 0.40 -10.84 32.22
N ASP A 27 -0.63 -10.72 31.37
CA ASP A 27 -1.79 -9.84 31.58
C ASP A 27 -2.52 -10.16 32.92
N ARG A 28 -2.68 -11.43 33.24
CA ARG A 28 -3.23 -11.87 34.55
C ARG A 28 -2.32 -11.58 35.71
N ALA A 29 -1.01 -11.65 35.54
CA ALA A 29 -0.03 -11.43 36.61
C ALA A 29 0.17 -9.95 36.94
N THR A 30 0.05 -9.08 35.95
CA THR A 30 0.27 -7.63 36.12
C THR A 30 -0.99 -6.84 36.40
N GLY A 31 -2.18 -7.42 36.16
CA GLY A 31 -3.47 -6.73 36.26
C GLY A 31 -3.64 -5.55 35.28
N ARG A 32 -2.73 -5.41 34.30
CA ARG A 32 -2.81 -4.38 33.25
C ARG A 32 -3.53 -4.94 32.03
N SER A 33 -4.53 -4.22 31.59
CA SER A 33 -5.20 -4.51 30.31
C SER A 33 -4.27 -4.12 29.16
N VAL A 34 -3.81 -5.11 28.38
CA VAL A 34 -3.02 -4.88 27.15
C VAL A 34 -3.98 -4.40 26.07
N PRO A 35 -3.78 -3.20 25.49
CA PRO A 35 -4.70 -2.64 24.51
C PRO A 35 -4.82 -3.53 23.27
N LEU A 36 -6.02 -3.66 22.72
CA LEU A 36 -6.28 -4.28 21.42
C LEU A 36 -6.47 -3.20 20.37
N ARG A 37 -5.69 -3.26 19.29
CA ARG A 37 -5.77 -2.34 18.14
C ARG A 37 -6.26 -3.10 16.91
N SER A 38 -7.00 -2.42 16.04
CA SER A 38 -7.27 -2.90 14.69
C SER A 38 -6.36 -2.16 13.72
N LEU A 39 -5.79 -2.87 12.75
CA LEU A 39 -4.91 -2.28 11.75
C LEU A 39 -5.24 -2.84 10.38
N ALA A 40 -5.53 -1.97 9.40
CA ALA A 40 -5.51 -2.29 7.99
C ALA A 40 -4.13 -1.96 7.39
N LEU A 41 -3.53 -2.88 6.65
CA LEU A 41 -2.25 -2.73 5.99
C LEU A 41 -2.37 -3.11 4.51
N ASP A 42 -2.06 -2.16 3.65
CA ASP A 42 -1.86 -2.35 2.21
C ASP A 42 -0.38 -2.16 1.88
N ALA A 43 0.33 -3.26 1.73
CA ALA A 43 1.76 -3.29 1.45
C ALA A 43 2.04 -3.09 -0.04
N GLY A 44 1.83 -1.87 -0.54
CA GLY A 44 2.10 -1.51 -1.92
C GLY A 44 3.60 -1.50 -2.26
N ASN A 45 3.92 -1.64 -3.55
CA ASN A 45 5.31 -1.63 -4.03
C ASN A 45 6.00 -0.26 -3.89
N TYR A 46 5.23 0.82 -3.91
CA TYR A 46 5.74 2.18 -3.80
C TYR A 46 5.49 2.79 -2.42
N ASP A 47 4.27 2.65 -1.88
CA ASP A 47 3.90 3.10 -0.54
C ASP A 47 3.26 1.97 0.26
N LEU A 48 3.64 1.85 1.53
CA LEU A 48 2.90 1.10 2.55
C LEU A 48 1.79 2.01 3.06
N LYS A 49 0.56 1.60 2.95
CA LYS A 49 -0.59 2.36 3.44
C LYS A 49 -1.20 1.62 4.62
N TYR A 50 -1.57 2.35 5.65
CA TYR A 50 -2.11 1.75 6.87
C TYR A 50 -3.11 2.67 7.56
N TRP A 51 -4.01 2.05 8.30
CA TRP A 51 -5.05 2.74 9.05
C TRP A 51 -5.52 1.91 10.25
N GLU A 52 -5.79 2.59 11.36
CA GLU A 52 -6.24 1.96 12.62
C GLU A 52 -7.74 2.12 12.88
N GLY A 53 -8.51 2.55 11.90
CA GLY A 53 -9.95 2.78 12.03
C GLY A 53 -10.31 4.15 12.61
N VAL A 54 -9.35 4.90 13.13
CA VAL A 54 -9.52 6.24 13.71
C VAL A 54 -8.52 7.22 13.11
N GLY A 55 -8.89 8.50 13.07
CA GLY A 55 -8.04 9.53 12.46
C GLY A 55 -7.87 9.36 10.95
N SER A 56 -6.82 9.95 10.41
CA SER A 56 -6.48 9.84 9.00
C SER A 56 -5.59 8.62 8.74
N PRO A 57 -5.80 7.87 7.65
CA PRO A 57 -4.84 6.87 7.21
C PRO A 57 -3.50 7.51 6.88
N ARG A 58 -2.45 6.71 6.89
CA ARG A 58 -1.07 7.15 6.69
C ARG A 58 -0.37 6.29 5.66
N ASP A 59 0.74 6.81 5.14
CA ASP A 59 1.63 6.08 4.26
C ASP A 59 3.10 6.28 4.62
N ILE A 60 3.88 5.28 4.26
CA ILE A 60 5.35 5.31 4.33
C ILE A 60 5.84 4.77 2.98
N ARG A 61 6.86 5.39 2.38
CA ARG A 61 7.52 4.82 1.22
C ARG A 61 8.00 3.41 1.54
N SER A 62 7.65 2.44 0.71
CA SER A 62 8.02 1.02 0.90
C SER A 62 9.52 0.77 0.74
N MET A 63 10.24 1.72 0.12
CA MET A 63 11.68 1.66 -0.03
C MET A 63 12.37 1.53 1.32
N ARG A 64 13.30 0.60 1.41
CA ARG A 64 14.09 0.34 2.61
C ARG A 64 15.58 0.25 2.30
N PHE A 65 16.38 0.55 3.31
CA PHE A 65 17.83 0.42 3.29
C PHE A 65 18.29 -0.32 4.55
N GLN A 66 18.97 -1.45 4.37
CA GLN A 66 19.57 -2.15 5.49
C GLN A 66 20.83 -1.40 5.93
N VAL A 67 20.83 -0.93 7.18
CA VAL A 67 21.97 -0.21 7.76
C VAL A 67 23.14 -1.20 7.94
N PRO A 68 24.34 -0.93 7.37
CA PRO A 68 25.50 -1.79 7.57
C PRO A 68 25.88 -1.90 9.06
N LEU A 69 26.40 -3.06 9.45
CA LEU A 69 26.90 -3.28 10.81
C LEU A 69 28.01 -2.25 11.13
N GLY A 70 27.93 -1.67 12.35
CA GLY A 70 28.91 -0.69 12.82
C GLY A 70 28.71 0.73 12.28
N ARG A 71 27.70 0.96 11.45
CA ARG A 71 27.33 2.30 10.99
C ARG A 71 26.21 2.87 11.87
N ASP A 72 26.33 4.11 12.29
CA ASP A 72 25.25 4.79 13.00
C ASP A 72 24.04 5.00 12.09
N PRO A 73 22.81 4.78 12.59
CA PRO A 73 21.62 5.07 11.85
C PRO A 73 21.49 6.58 11.60
N VAL A 74 20.93 6.94 10.47
CA VAL A 74 20.59 8.32 10.15
C VAL A 74 19.31 8.70 10.94
N ARG A 75 19.03 9.99 11.02
CA ARG A 75 17.79 10.49 11.65
C ARG A 75 16.56 9.75 11.11
N TYR A 76 15.74 9.29 12.01
CA TYR A 76 14.45 8.66 11.73
C TYR A 76 13.29 9.64 12.03
N SER A 77 12.12 9.32 11.52
CA SER A 77 10.84 10.02 11.78
C SER A 77 9.69 9.03 11.63
N GLU A 78 8.47 9.45 11.93
CA GLU A 78 7.28 8.61 11.70
C GLU A 78 7.09 8.25 10.22
N SER A 79 7.37 9.16 9.30
CA SER A 79 7.30 8.91 7.85
C SER A 79 8.55 8.23 7.28
N SER A 80 9.60 8.09 8.07
CA SER A 80 10.86 7.42 7.71
C SER A 80 11.41 6.65 8.91
N PRO A 81 10.73 5.59 9.35
CA PRO A 81 11.10 4.89 10.56
C PRO A 81 12.39 4.06 10.40
N LEU A 82 13.08 3.89 11.52
CA LEU A 82 14.13 2.92 11.71
C LEU A 82 13.55 1.70 12.43
N VAL A 83 13.62 0.54 11.81
CA VAL A 83 13.22 -0.74 12.40
C VAL A 83 14.44 -1.58 12.70
N GLU A 84 14.57 -2.05 13.94
CA GLU A 84 15.63 -2.96 14.38
C GLU A 84 15.02 -4.31 14.80
N LEU A 85 15.56 -5.38 14.25
CA LEU A 85 15.13 -6.74 14.54
C LEU A 85 15.90 -7.33 15.73
N PRO A 86 15.39 -8.37 16.40
CA PRO A 86 16.07 -9.02 17.52
C PRO A 86 17.44 -9.61 17.19
N ASP A 87 17.72 -9.87 15.92
CA ASP A 87 19.01 -10.34 15.43
C ASP A 87 20.03 -9.21 15.16
N GLY A 88 19.67 -7.96 15.47
CA GLY A 88 20.49 -6.77 15.31
C GLY A 88 20.47 -6.15 13.91
N ARG A 89 19.75 -6.74 12.95
CA ARG A 89 19.56 -6.10 11.64
C ARG A 89 18.70 -4.87 11.75
N ARG A 90 19.11 -3.78 11.10
CA ARG A 90 18.42 -2.49 11.13
C ARG A 90 18.05 -2.05 9.73
N TYR A 91 16.85 -1.51 9.58
CA TYR A 91 16.30 -1.06 8.30
C TYR A 91 15.70 0.35 8.42
N HIS A 92 16.20 1.27 7.61
CA HIS A 92 15.51 2.52 7.34
C HIS A 92 14.43 2.30 6.29
N PHE A 93 13.26 2.91 6.50
CA PHE A 93 12.20 3.02 5.52
C PHE A 93 12.03 4.45 5.04
N GLY A 94 11.22 4.64 4.00
CA GLY A 94 10.79 5.95 3.55
C GLY A 94 11.87 6.76 2.88
N MET A 95 11.76 8.07 2.97
CA MET A 95 12.65 9.02 2.29
C MET A 95 14.10 8.94 2.76
N GLN A 96 14.37 8.51 3.98
CA GLN A 96 15.76 8.31 4.42
C GLN A 96 16.41 7.11 3.69
N ALA A 97 15.66 6.03 3.47
CA ALA A 97 16.14 4.91 2.65
C ALA A 97 16.42 5.34 1.21
N TYR A 98 15.58 6.24 0.66
CA TYR A 98 15.75 6.77 -0.69
C TYR A 98 17.11 7.48 -0.89
N LYS A 99 17.61 8.17 0.10
CA LYS A 99 18.94 8.83 0.05
C LYS A 99 20.10 7.86 -0.13
N TYR A 100 19.91 6.59 0.23
CA TYR A 100 20.92 5.53 0.13
C TYR A 100 20.68 4.56 -1.02
N ARG A 101 19.70 4.80 -1.89
CA ARG A 101 19.31 3.90 -2.98
C ARG A 101 20.48 3.47 -3.90
N HIS A 102 21.43 4.37 -4.15
CA HIS A 102 22.61 4.08 -4.97
C HIS A 102 23.57 3.07 -4.32
N GLN A 103 23.39 2.78 -3.02
CA GLN A 103 24.16 1.78 -2.26
C GLN A 103 23.38 0.46 -2.12
N GLN A 104 22.16 0.40 -2.60
CA GLN A 104 21.33 -0.80 -2.55
C GLN A 104 21.52 -1.62 -3.83
N GLN A 105 21.76 -2.91 -3.67
CA GLN A 105 21.46 -3.86 -4.71
C GLN A 105 19.93 -3.94 -4.81
N THR A 106 19.39 -3.74 -6.00
CA THR A 106 17.96 -3.91 -6.26
C THR A 106 17.63 -5.40 -6.21
N VAL A 107 17.41 -5.93 -5.03
CA VAL A 107 16.86 -7.27 -4.88
C VAL A 107 15.37 -7.15 -5.08
N VAL A 108 14.85 -7.77 -6.14
CA VAL A 108 13.41 -7.95 -6.34
C VAL A 108 12.95 -8.97 -5.31
N GLU A 109 12.62 -8.52 -4.11
CA GLU A 109 12.10 -9.37 -3.06
C GLU A 109 10.58 -9.48 -3.18
N ASN A 110 10.07 -10.66 -2.88
CA ASN A 110 8.64 -10.88 -2.83
C ASN A 110 8.04 -10.07 -1.67
N LYS A 111 7.09 -9.17 -1.95
CA LYS A 111 6.44 -8.32 -0.94
C LYS A 111 5.78 -9.12 0.18
N VAL A 112 5.38 -10.37 -0.06
CA VAL A 112 4.81 -11.26 0.96
C VAL A 112 5.85 -11.60 2.03
N ASP A 113 7.09 -11.89 1.64
CA ASP A 113 8.16 -12.21 2.60
C ASP A 113 8.61 -10.98 3.41
N LEU A 114 8.31 -9.79 2.92
CA LEU A 114 8.60 -8.51 3.58
C LEU A 114 7.48 -8.00 4.49
N VAL A 115 6.30 -8.61 4.44
CA VAL A 115 5.10 -8.11 5.12
C VAL A 115 5.32 -7.89 6.61
N LYS A 116 6.12 -8.72 7.25
CA LYS A 116 6.47 -8.58 8.67
C LYS A 116 7.26 -7.29 8.94
N LEU A 117 8.24 -6.98 8.11
CA LEU A 117 9.00 -5.73 8.18
C LEU A 117 8.12 -4.51 7.88
N HIS A 118 7.20 -4.66 6.93
CA HIS A 118 6.23 -3.62 6.59
C HIS A 118 5.30 -3.34 7.76
N LEU A 119 4.79 -4.38 8.43
CA LEU A 119 4.00 -4.22 9.66
C LEU A 119 4.77 -3.42 10.71
N TYR A 120 6.02 -3.78 10.98
CA TYR A 120 6.84 -3.09 11.98
C TYR A 120 7.06 -1.61 11.65
N ALA A 121 7.27 -1.29 10.37
CA ALA A 121 7.43 0.09 9.93
C ALA A 121 6.15 0.93 10.12
N CYS A 122 4.97 0.31 10.00
CA CYS A 122 3.68 0.99 10.07
C CYS A 122 3.13 1.13 11.50
N LEU A 123 3.68 0.44 12.49
CA LEU A 123 3.17 0.50 13.87
C LEU A 123 3.69 1.74 14.59
N GLU A 124 2.78 2.64 14.93
CA GLU A 124 3.11 3.84 15.67
C GLU A 124 3.02 3.62 17.18
N PRO A 125 3.83 4.35 17.98
CA PRO A 125 3.80 4.21 19.42
C PRO A 125 2.47 4.69 20.00
N ILE A 126 2.08 4.10 21.10
CA ILE A 126 0.96 4.57 21.92
C ILE A 126 1.53 5.60 22.91
N PRO A 127 1.17 6.89 22.82
CA PRO A 127 1.85 7.98 23.54
C PRO A 127 1.93 7.80 25.06
N TYR A 128 0.97 7.10 25.66
CA TYR A 128 0.92 6.89 27.12
C TYR A 128 1.67 5.65 27.61
N LEU A 129 2.26 4.84 26.70
CA LEU A 129 3.03 3.66 27.08
C LEU A 129 4.52 3.94 27.27
N GLY A 130 5.00 5.15 26.96
CA GLY A 130 6.42 5.52 27.10
C GLY A 130 7.32 4.78 26.13
N ASP A 131 8.51 4.35 26.61
CA ASP A 131 9.56 3.73 25.80
C ASP A 131 9.32 2.23 25.53
N GLN A 132 8.25 1.66 26.06
CA GLN A 132 7.84 0.28 25.82
C GLN A 132 6.40 0.25 25.31
N CYS A 133 6.22 -0.24 24.09
CA CYS A 133 4.91 -0.40 23.48
C CYS A 133 4.50 -1.87 23.51
N GLU A 134 3.50 -2.19 24.34
CA GLU A 134 2.93 -3.52 24.44
C GLU A 134 1.43 -3.49 24.11
N PHE A 135 1.00 -4.22 23.06
CA PHE A 135 -0.39 -4.27 22.64
C PHE A 135 -0.70 -5.48 21.74
N ARG A 136 -1.99 -5.76 21.58
CA ARG A 136 -2.52 -6.80 20.71
C ARG A 136 -3.07 -6.20 19.44
N ILE A 137 -3.08 -6.97 18.33
CA ILE A 137 -3.52 -6.49 17.02
C ILE A 137 -4.49 -7.48 16.38
N ASN A 138 -5.63 -6.96 15.90
CA ASN A 138 -6.41 -7.56 14.83
C ASN A 138 -5.96 -6.95 13.50
N LEU A 139 -5.30 -7.72 12.67
CA LEU A 139 -4.66 -7.25 11.43
C LEU A 139 -5.49 -7.64 10.20
N GLN A 140 -5.73 -6.68 9.32
CA GLN A 140 -6.23 -6.90 7.98
C GLN A 140 -5.16 -6.54 6.96
N VAL A 141 -4.85 -7.46 6.05
CA VAL A 141 -3.81 -7.28 5.02
C VAL A 141 -4.41 -7.51 3.64
N SER A 142 -4.16 -6.60 2.71
CA SER A 142 -4.52 -6.82 1.32
C SER A 142 -3.38 -7.46 0.51
N THR A 143 -3.75 -8.29 -0.45
CA THR A 143 -2.83 -8.91 -1.41
C THR A 143 -3.53 -9.11 -2.75
N PRO A 144 -2.81 -9.04 -3.89
CA PRO A 144 -3.41 -9.31 -5.20
C PRO A 144 -4.03 -10.72 -5.30
N ASP A 145 -3.36 -11.72 -4.74
CA ASP A 145 -3.77 -13.13 -4.78
C ASP A 145 -3.84 -13.73 -3.36
N PRO A 146 -5.00 -13.62 -2.67
CA PRO A 146 -5.19 -14.21 -1.36
C PRO A 146 -5.14 -15.73 -1.36
N ALA A 147 -5.57 -16.40 -2.45
CA ALA A 147 -5.57 -17.84 -2.51
C ALA A 147 -4.15 -18.41 -2.41
N ARG A 148 -3.21 -17.78 -3.11
CA ARG A 148 -1.80 -18.14 -3.09
C ARG A 148 -1.06 -17.74 -1.82
N ASN A 149 -1.40 -16.59 -1.27
CA ASN A 149 -0.56 -15.94 -0.25
C ASN A 149 -1.07 -16.12 1.19
N ARG A 150 -2.30 -16.60 1.39
CA ARG A 150 -3.00 -16.67 2.69
C ARG A 150 -2.18 -17.38 3.76
N ASP A 151 -1.77 -18.60 3.49
CA ASP A 151 -1.11 -19.42 4.50
C ASP A 151 0.26 -18.83 4.88
N ARG A 152 1.00 -18.34 3.89
CA ARG A 152 2.28 -17.68 4.11
C ARG A 152 2.16 -16.39 4.88
N LEU A 153 1.17 -15.55 4.58
CA LEU A 153 0.91 -14.31 5.32
C LEU A 153 0.52 -14.61 6.77
N LYS A 154 -0.34 -15.60 7.00
CA LYS A 154 -0.69 -16.02 8.36
C LYS A 154 0.51 -16.55 9.14
N GLU A 155 1.33 -17.40 8.52
CA GLU A 155 2.57 -17.93 9.13
C GLU A 155 3.51 -16.79 9.57
N LEU A 156 3.65 -15.76 8.74
CA LEU A 156 4.57 -14.65 9.00
C LEU A 156 4.05 -13.67 10.06
N LEU A 157 2.72 -13.48 10.13
CA LEU A 157 2.11 -12.38 10.87
C LEU A 157 1.47 -12.80 12.19
N LEU A 158 0.91 -14.02 12.30
CA LEU A 158 0.27 -14.46 13.55
C LEU A 158 1.28 -14.68 14.66
N GLY A 159 0.88 -14.32 15.89
CA GLY A 159 1.64 -14.58 17.11
C GLY A 159 2.43 -13.39 17.63
N GLY A 160 3.41 -13.68 18.48
CA GLY A 160 4.22 -12.66 19.15
C GLY A 160 5.34 -12.11 18.28
N HIS A 161 5.58 -10.82 18.41
CA HIS A 161 6.65 -10.12 17.70
C HIS A 161 7.37 -9.17 18.65
N GLU A 162 8.70 -9.19 18.61
CA GLU A 162 9.58 -8.26 19.33
C GLU A 162 10.46 -7.53 18.30
N PHE A 163 10.55 -6.22 18.42
CA PHE A 163 11.39 -5.37 17.57
C PHE A 163 11.52 -3.98 18.21
N ARG A 164 12.44 -3.16 17.68
CA ARG A 164 12.49 -1.72 18.01
C ARG A 164 12.11 -0.90 16.80
N ARG A 165 11.35 0.16 17.03
CA ARG A 165 11.04 1.15 16.01
C ARG A 165 11.30 2.54 16.57
N ASN A 166 12.15 3.31 15.91
CA ASN A 166 12.55 4.64 16.37
C ASN A 166 13.02 4.66 17.83
N GLU A 167 13.85 3.65 18.20
CA GLU A 167 14.41 3.45 19.57
C GLU A 167 13.37 3.05 20.64
N ILE A 168 12.11 2.87 20.30
CA ILE A 168 11.06 2.37 21.18
C ILE A 168 10.99 0.85 21.04
N ASP A 169 10.98 0.14 22.16
CA ASP A 169 10.83 -1.32 22.20
C ASP A 169 9.35 -1.70 22.03
N TYR A 170 9.09 -2.62 21.09
CA TYR A 170 7.76 -3.14 20.82
C TYR A 170 7.69 -4.63 21.16
N ARG A 171 6.66 -4.99 21.92
CA ARG A 171 6.19 -6.35 22.11
C ARG A 171 4.73 -6.41 21.72
N ILE A 172 4.42 -7.06 20.63
CA ILE A 172 3.06 -7.13 20.10
C ILE A 172 2.62 -8.58 19.91
N VAL A 173 1.31 -8.81 20.00
CA VAL A 173 0.69 -10.09 19.64
C VAL A 173 -0.34 -9.86 18.56
N VAL A 174 -0.12 -10.42 17.39
CA VAL A 174 -1.13 -10.43 16.32
C VAL A 174 -2.06 -11.61 16.56
N GLU A 175 -3.26 -11.31 17.07
CA GLU A 175 -4.25 -12.34 17.46
C GLU A 175 -5.00 -12.89 16.25
N ASN A 176 -5.28 -12.04 15.28
CA ASN A 176 -6.01 -12.40 14.07
C ASN A 176 -5.43 -11.74 12.85
N VAL A 177 -5.41 -12.48 11.73
CA VAL A 177 -5.02 -11.98 10.41
C VAL A 177 -6.12 -12.29 9.41
N GLN A 178 -6.80 -11.25 8.96
CA GLN A 178 -7.72 -11.31 7.83
C GLN A 178 -6.97 -10.92 6.56
N ILE A 179 -7.13 -11.72 5.50
CA ILE A 179 -6.44 -11.50 4.25
C ILE A 179 -7.47 -11.27 3.17
N GLU A 180 -7.37 -10.12 2.53
CA GLU A 180 -8.31 -9.65 1.53
C GLU A 180 -7.66 -9.44 0.16
N ARG A 181 -8.49 -9.39 -0.88
CA ARG A 181 -8.05 -8.97 -2.21
C ARG A 181 -7.84 -7.47 -2.26
N GLU A 182 -6.71 -7.03 -2.82
CA GLU A 182 -6.48 -5.62 -3.15
C GLU A 182 -7.66 -5.07 -3.97
N GLY A 183 -8.10 -3.84 -3.68
CA GLY A 183 -9.22 -3.17 -4.34
C GLY A 183 -10.61 -3.47 -3.76
N LEU A 184 -10.83 -4.57 -3.03
CA LEU A 184 -12.13 -4.84 -2.41
C LEU A 184 -12.48 -3.88 -1.29
N GLY A 185 -11.49 -3.40 -0.53
CA GLY A 185 -11.71 -2.33 0.43
C GLY A 185 -12.24 -1.07 -0.27
N SER A 186 -11.62 -0.68 -1.40
CA SER A 186 -12.09 0.46 -2.19
C SER A 186 -13.53 0.27 -2.70
N TYR A 187 -13.88 -0.95 -3.13
CA TYR A 187 -15.24 -1.27 -3.56
C TYR A 187 -16.25 -1.09 -2.42
N ARG A 188 -15.97 -1.65 -1.23
CA ARG A 188 -16.84 -1.47 -0.05
C ARG A 188 -16.98 0.00 0.36
N GLY A 189 -15.88 0.75 0.36
CA GLY A 189 -15.91 2.19 0.60
C GLY A 189 -16.78 2.92 -0.43
N ALA A 190 -16.69 2.56 -1.70
CA ALA A 190 -17.53 3.12 -2.75
C ALA A 190 -19.03 2.79 -2.60
N GLN A 191 -19.36 1.57 -2.14
CA GLN A 191 -20.74 1.20 -1.79
C GLN A 191 -21.29 2.09 -0.66
N GLN A 192 -20.52 2.28 0.41
CA GLN A 192 -20.91 3.14 1.53
C GLN A 192 -21.13 4.60 1.11
N LEU A 193 -20.39 5.07 0.11
CA LEU A 193 -20.52 6.41 -0.47
C LEU A 193 -21.62 6.53 -1.52
N GLY A 194 -22.35 5.43 -1.84
CA GLY A 194 -23.36 5.43 -2.90
C GLY A 194 -22.80 5.61 -4.31
N LEU A 195 -21.51 5.34 -4.52
CA LEU A 195 -20.85 5.46 -5.83
C LEU A 195 -21.10 4.23 -6.71
N ILE A 196 -21.53 3.12 -6.14
CA ILE A 196 -21.79 1.86 -6.84
C ILE A 196 -23.30 1.74 -7.08
N PRO A 197 -23.76 1.54 -8.32
CA PRO A 197 -25.18 1.26 -8.61
C PRO A 197 -25.61 -0.09 -7.99
N GLU A 198 -26.88 -0.18 -7.60
CA GLU A 198 -27.43 -1.40 -7.01
C GLU A 198 -27.48 -2.60 -7.97
N ASN A 199 -27.46 -2.34 -9.27
CA ASN A 199 -27.57 -3.37 -10.31
C ASN A 199 -26.43 -3.28 -11.31
N GLY A 200 -26.14 -4.41 -11.95
CA GLY A 200 -25.12 -4.53 -12.97
C GLY A 200 -23.75 -4.87 -12.41
N TYR A 201 -22.75 -4.82 -13.28
CA TYR A 201 -21.39 -5.09 -12.90
C TYR A 201 -20.61 -3.80 -12.61
N THR A 202 -19.72 -3.88 -11.64
CA THR A 202 -18.69 -2.85 -11.39
C THR A 202 -17.33 -3.39 -11.77
N ILE A 203 -16.58 -2.63 -12.56
CA ILE A 203 -15.17 -2.91 -12.80
C ILE A 203 -14.35 -1.98 -11.90
N VAL A 204 -13.69 -2.54 -10.90
CA VAL A 204 -12.71 -1.82 -10.08
C VAL A 204 -11.38 -1.80 -10.81
N ILE A 205 -10.77 -0.63 -10.99
CA ILE A 205 -9.44 -0.46 -11.54
C ILE A 205 -8.59 0.22 -10.48
N ASP A 206 -7.66 -0.53 -9.90
CA ASP A 206 -6.72 -0.03 -8.89
C ASP A 206 -5.37 0.24 -9.56
N ILE A 207 -4.98 1.51 -9.63
CA ILE A 207 -3.76 1.95 -10.31
C ILE A 207 -2.73 2.35 -9.26
N GLY A 208 -1.79 1.46 -9.00
CA GLY A 208 -0.68 1.67 -8.09
C GLY A 208 0.55 2.29 -8.73
N GLY A 209 1.62 2.43 -7.94
CA GLY A 209 2.91 2.92 -8.44
C GLY A 209 3.57 1.94 -9.39
N GLY A 210 3.70 0.67 -9.02
CA GLY A 210 4.38 -0.35 -9.85
C GLY A 210 3.44 -1.18 -10.70
N THR A 211 2.23 -1.42 -10.21
CA THR A 211 1.27 -2.38 -10.77
C THR A 211 -0.09 -1.72 -10.94
N TRP A 212 -0.94 -2.33 -11.75
CA TRP A 212 -2.36 -2.05 -11.73
C TRP A 212 -3.14 -3.36 -11.81
N LEU A 213 -4.34 -3.35 -11.28
CA LEU A 213 -5.25 -4.49 -11.35
C LEU A 213 -6.66 -4.06 -11.73
N SER A 214 -7.43 -4.99 -12.27
CA SER A 214 -8.87 -4.81 -12.47
C SER A 214 -9.64 -6.02 -11.97
N ARG A 215 -10.85 -5.76 -11.44
CA ARG A 215 -11.77 -6.79 -10.94
C ARG A 215 -13.16 -6.50 -11.43
N LEU A 216 -13.79 -7.51 -12.03
CA LEU A 216 -15.20 -7.50 -12.36
C LEU A 216 -15.97 -8.03 -11.17
N ILE A 217 -16.85 -7.21 -10.62
CA ILE A 217 -17.65 -7.50 -9.43
C ILE A 217 -19.14 -7.41 -9.81
N ASP A 218 -19.92 -8.37 -9.38
CA ASP A 218 -21.37 -8.36 -9.60
C ASP A 218 -22.13 -7.49 -8.57
N ALA A 219 -23.46 -7.49 -8.67
CA ALA A 219 -24.32 -6.72 -7.78
C ALA A 219 -24.29 -7.22 -6.33
N GLU A 220 -23.99 -8.49 -6.14
CA GLU A 220 -23.88 -9.17 -4.85
C GLU A 220 -22.53 -8.91 -4.18
N GLY A 221 -21.57 -8.33 -4.91
CA GLY A 221 -20.22 -8.02 -4.43
C GLY A 221 -19.20 -9.15 -4.63
N GLU A 222 -19.56 -10.17 -5.41
CA GLU A 222 -18.67 -11.30 -5.72
C GLU A 222 -17.75 -10.98 -6.89
N VAL A 223 -16.49 -11.36 -6.77
CA VAL A 223 -15.50 -11.19 -7.84
C VAL A 223 -15.70 -12.27 -8.89
N ILE A 224 -16.16 -11.88 -10.06
CA ILE A 224 -16.46 -12.77 -11.20
C ILE A 224 -15.20 -13.08 -12.02
N ASP A 225 -14.35 -12.06 -12.21
CA ASP A 225 -13.09 -12.17 -12.95
C ASP A 225 -12.10 -11.11 -12.49
N GLU A 226 -10.82 -11.38 -12.67
CA GLU A 226 -9.76 -10.47 -12.23
C GLU A 226 -8.54 -10.50 -13.15
N ASN A 227 -7.86 -9.37 -13.24
CA ASN A 227 -6.59 -9.23 -13.92
C ASN A 227 -5.61 -8.45 -13.04
N VAL A 228 -4.44 -9.04 -12.83
CA VAL A 228 -3.35 -8.42 -12.06
C VAL A 228 -2.17 -8.24 -13.01
N MET A 229 -1.80 -7.00 -13.24
CA MET A 229 -0.67 -6.65 -14.09
C MET A 229 0.53 -6.26 -13.21
N ASP A 230 1.59 -7.06 -13.28
CA ASP A 230 2.83 -6.84 -12.51
C ASP A 230 3.62 -5.61 -12.97
N ARG A 231 3.16 -4.94 -14.03
CA ARG A 231 3.73 -3.72 -14.61
C ARG A 231 2.61 -2.79 -15.07
N GLY A 232 2.99 -1.59 -15.53
CA GLY A 232 2.03 -0.64 -16.12
C GLY A 232 1.44 0.34 -15.11
N GLY A 233 1.90 0.34 -13.85
CA GLY A 233 1.61 1.40 -12.90
C GLY A 233 2.29 2.72 -13.28
N SER A 234 2.13 3.76 -12.47
CA SER A 234 2.70 5.09 -12.76
C SER A 234 4.23 5.13 -12.80
N TYR A 235 4.93 4.12 -12.27
CA TYR A 235 6.38 4.00 -12.41
C TYR A 235 6.81 3.77 -13.87
N GLU A 236 5.99 3.08 -14.68
CA GLU A 236 6.25 2.93 -16.12
C GLU A 236 6.09 4.29 -16.85
N LEU A 237 5.04 5.04 -16.50
CA LEU A 237 4.87 6.40 -16.96
C LEU A 237 6.06 7.29 -16.55
N ALA A 238 6.50 7.22 -15.31
CA ALA A 238 7.66 7.96 -14.80
C ALA A 238 8.95 7.55 -15.53
N THR A 239 9.11 6.28 -15.82
CA THR A 239 10.25 5.76 -16.60
C THR A 239 10.26 6.32 -18.02
N ALA A 240 9.12 6.35 -18.69
CA ALA A 240 9.02 6.95 -20.03
C ALA A 240 9.41 8.44 -20.01
N ILE A 241 8.89 9.20 -19.05
CA ILE A 241 9.22 10.63 -18.84
C ILE A 241 10.72 10.82 -18.54
N SER A 242 11.35 9.91 -17.77
CA SER A 242 12.75 10.05 -17.37
C SER A 242 13.76 10.04 -18.52
N PHE A 243 13.36 9.51 -19.68
CA PHE A 243 14.15 9.48 -20.92
C PHE A 243 13.78 10.61 -21.90
N ASP A 244 12.84 11.51 -21.55
CA ASP A 244 12.50 12.62 -22.44
C ASP A 244 13.70 13.52 -22.69
N ARG A 245 13.90 13.88 -23.98
CA ARG A 245 15.06 14.69 -24.39
C ARG A 245 15.05 16.09 -23.78
N ARG A 246 13.89 16.67 -23.53
CA ARG A 246 13.74 18.00 -22.90
C ARG A 246 14.33 18.00 -21.50
N LEU A 247 14.08 16.94 -20.75
CA LEU A 247 14.59 16.78 -19.39
C LEU A 247 16.06 16.31 -19.37
N THR A 248 16.41 15.31 -20.19
CA THR A 248 17.77 14.76 -20.23
C THR A 248 18.81 15.76 -20.73
N ASN A 249 18.44 16.65 -21.68
CA ASN A 249 19.34 17.70 -22.16
C ASN A 249 19.70 18.71 -21.07
N VAL A 250 18.75 19.04 -20.20
CA VAL A 250 18.98 19.98 -19.10
C VAL A 250 19.77 19.34 -17.97
N LEU A 251 19.46 18.06 -17.65
CA LEU A 251 20.12 17.33 -16.58
C LEU A 251 21.52 16.77 -16.98
N GLY A 252 21.80 16.68 -18.27
CA GLY A 252 23.01 16.02 -18.77
C GLY A 252 23.00 14.50 -18.63
N THR A 253 21.92 13.92 -18.14
CA THR A 253 21.73 12.47 -17.95
C THR A 253 20.23 12.14 -17.94
N SER A 254 19.87 10.84 -17.98
CA SER A 254 18.49 10.43 -17.74
C SER A 254 18.04 10.83 -16.34
N ALA A 255 16.79 11.27 -16.22
CA ALA A 255 16.20 11.56 -14.92
C ALA A 255 15.98 10.27 -14.12
N ASP A 256 15.84 10.40 -12.81
CA ASP A 256 15.48 9.30 -11.93
C ASP A 256 13.95 9.10 -11.92
N PRO A 257 13.43 7.94 -12.30
CA PRO A 257 11.99 7.69 -12.29
C PRO A 257 11.34 7.89 -10.92
N GLY A 258 12.07 7.62 -9.83
CA GLY A 258 11.55 7.85 -8.47
C GLY A 258 11.31 9.33 -8.19
N LEU A 259 12.20 10.22 -8.66
CA LEU A 259 12.00 11.68 -8.55
C LEU A 259 10.87 12.18 -9.46
N ILE A 260 10.66 11.55 -10.63
CA ILE A 260 9.49 11.83 -11.46
C ILE A 260 8.20 11.41 -10.72
N MET A 261 8.21 10.23 -10.07
CA MET A 261 7.07 9.77 -9.24
C MET A 261 6.74 10.76 -8.12
N ASP A 262 7.74 11.33 -7.47
CA ASP A 262 7.55 12.37 -6.45
C ASP A 262 7.00 13.66 -7.09
N GLY A 263 7.44 13.99 -8.29
CA GLY A 263 6.94 15.13 -9.08
C GLY A 263 5.45 15.05 -9.41
N PHE A 264 4.87 13.87 -9.59
CA PHE A 264 3.41 13.72 -9.78
C PHE A 264 2.59 14.28 -8.61
N ARG A 265 3.18 14.34 -7.43
CA ARG A 265 2.57 14.90 -6.21
C ARG A 265 3.07 16.31 -5.89
N ASN A 266 4.07 16.79 -6.61
CA ASN A 266 4.73 18.09 -6.38
C ASN A 266 4.68 18.96 -7.65
N ASN A 267 3.50 19.18 -8.20
CA ASN A 267 3.27 20.04 -9.35
C ASN A 267 4.22 19.81 -10.53
N HIS A 268 4.66 18.56 -10.73
CA HIS A 268 5.52 18.11 -11.83
C HIS A 268 6.93 18.72 -11.83
N TYR A 269 7.46 19.08 -10.66
CA TYR A 269 8.86 19.48 -10.53
C TYR A 269 9.77 18.26 -10.31
N TYR A 270 10.92 18.29 -10.98
CA TYR A 270 11.98 17.31 -10.78
C TYR A 270 12.82 17.71 -9.58
N ALA A 271 12.54 17.14 -8.42
CA ALA A 271 13.17 17.46 -7.15
C ALA A 271 13.21 19.00 -6.90
N ASP A 272 14.36 19.53 -6.53
CA ASP A 272 14.64 20.94 -6.26
C ASP A 272 15.38 21.67 -7.41
N THR A 273 15.41 21.04 -8.60
CA THR A 273 16.14 21.60 -9.74
C THR A 273 15.44 22.78 -10.44
N GLY A 274 14.18 23.03 -10.13
CA GLY A 274 13.34 23.99 -10.84
C GLY A 274 12.84 23.54 -12.21
N GLN A 275 13.25 22.34 -12.67
CA GLN A 275 12.76 21.77 -13.94
C GLN A 275 11.33 21.26 -13.77
N ASN A 276 10.42 21.76 -14.60
CA ASN A 276 9.00 21.37 -14.60
C ASN A 276 8.66 20.69 -15.93
N TRP A 277 7.92 19.61 -15.87
CA TRP A 277 7.55 18.80 -17.02
C TRP A 277 6.02 18.69 -17.25
N SER A 278 5.23 19.55 -16.60
CA SER A 278 3.78 19.57 -16.73
C SER A 278 3.29 19.84 -18.15
N GLU A 279 3.97 20.73 -18.91
CA GLU A 279 3.53 21.18 -20.24
C GLU A 279 3.47 20.03 -21.27
N TRP A 280 4.26 18.99 -21.08
CA TRP A 280 4.34 17.84 -22.00
C TRP A 280 3.97 16.51 -21.36
N LEU A 281 3.43 16.53 -20.15
CA LEU A 281 2.93 15.35 -19.46
C LEU A 281 1.91 14.57 -20.30
N GLU A 282 1.02 15.28 -21.00
CA GLU A 282 -0.03 14.68 -21.83
C GLU A 282 0.48 13.72 -22.89
N GLU A 283 1.64 13.99 -23.45
CA GLU A 283 2.26 13.15 -24.49
C GLU A 283 2.52 11.72 -23.97
N TYR A 284 2.74 11.58 -22.67
CA TYR A 284 3.00 10.31 -21.99
C TYR A 284 1.76 9.76 -21.26
N LEU A 285 1.01 10.63 -20.63
CA LEU A 285 -0.13 10.27 -19.80
C LEU A 285 -1.27 9.70 -20.66
N ASP A 286 -1.58 10.33 -21.80
CA ASP A 286 -2.69 9.92 -22.67
C ASP A 286 -2.53 8.47 -23.21
N PRO A 287 -1.40 8.07 -23.83
CA PRO A 287 -1.22 6.70 -24.27
C PRO A 287 -1.16 5.69 -23.10
N TRP A 288 -0.64 6.09 -21.93
CA TRP A 288 -0.52 5.23 -20.77
C TRP A 288 -1.89 4.82 -20.23
N TYR A 289 -2.75 5.78 -19.87
CA TYR A 289 -4.05 5.42 -19.27
C TYR A 289 -5.00 4.79 -20.32
N LYS A 290 -4.96 5.23 -21.57
CA LYS A 290 -5.72 4.58 -22.67
C LYS A 290 -5.27 3.14 -22.90
N GLY A 291 -4.00 2.82 -22.64
CA GLY A 291 -3.49 1.46 -22.65
C GLY A 291 -4.16 0.58 -21.60
N ILE A 292 -4.26 1.09 -20.36
CA ILE A 292 -4.96 0.41 -19.25
C ILE A 292 -6.42 0.15 -19.63
N PHE A 293 -7.16 1.17 -20.05
CA PHE A 293 -8.58 1.03 -20.40
C PHE A 293 -8.82 0.09 -21.59
N ARG A 294 -7.95 0.10 -22.60
CA ARG A 294 -8.04 -0.85 -23.71
C ARG A 294 -7.89 -2.29 -23.24
N THR A 295 -6.93 -2.56 -22.35
CA THR A 295 -6.73 -3.89 -21.77
C THR A 295 -7.96 -4.32 -20.97
N VAL A 296 -8.47 -3.47 -20.09
CA VAL A 296 -9.67 -3.72 -19.29
C VAL A 296 -10.88 -4.01 -20.20
N LYS A 297 -11.11 -3.17 -21.20
CA LYS A 297 -12.21 -3.34 -22.16
C LYS A 297 -12.10 -4.66 -22.93
N SER A 298 -10.89 -5.01 -23.39
CA SER A 298 -10.64 -6.26 -24.11
C SER A 298 -10.94 -7.48 -23.24
N GLN A 299 -10.48 -7.48 -21.99
CA GLN A 299 -10.68 -8.60 -21.08
C GLN A 299 -12.16 -8.82 -20.76
N TYR A 300 -12.88 -7.75 -20.43
CA TYR A 300 -14.26 -7.85 -19.97
C TYR A 300 -15.30 -7.63 -21.09
N THR A 301 -14.89 -7.74 -22.36
CA THR A 301 -15.80 -7.53 -23.51
C THR A 301 -17.13 -8.23 -23.40
N PRO A 302 -17.25 -9.51 -22.97
CA PRO A 302 -18.55 -10.19 -22.86
C PRO A 302 -19.46 -9.58 -21.80
N PHE A 303 -18.92 -8.89 -20.81
CA PHE A 303 -19.65 -8.33 -19.68
C PHE A 303 -19.99 -6.84 -19.86
N MET A 304 -19.34 -6.16 -20.81
CA MET A 304 -19.46 -4.71 -21.04
C MET A 304 -20.91 -4.21 -21.15
N PRO A 305 -21.86 -4.92 -21.80
CA PRO A 305 -23.24 -4.47 -21.87
C PRO A 305 -23.96 -4.38 -20.50
N ARG A 306 -23.43 -5.04 -19.49
CA ARG A 306 -23.98 -5.07 -18.12
C ARG A 306 -23.13 -4.28 -17.13
N VAL A 307 -22.01 -3.69 -17.56
CA VAL A 307 -21.17 -2.83 -16.71
C VAL A 307 -21.86 -1.49 -16.51
N THR A 308 -22.15 -1.19 -15.27
CA THR A 308 -22.81 0.06 -14.85
C THR A 308 -21.87 1.04 -14.19
N ARG A 309 -20.66 0.58 -13.80
CA ARG A 309 -19.66 1.42 -13.15
C ARG A 309 -18.23 0.95 -13.42
N PHE A 310 -17.35 1.90 -13.73
CA PHE A 310 -15.91 1.77 -13.55
C PHE A 310 -15.52 2.55 -12.30
N LEU A 311 -15.04 1.84 -11.28
CA LEU A 311 -14.52 2.43 -10.05
C LEU A 311 -13.00 2.54 -10.14
N ILE A 312 -12.49 3.76 -10.14
CA ILE A 312 -11.08 4.06 -10.24
C ILE A 312 -10.52 4.35 -8.85
N THR A 313 -9.46 3.63 -8.47
CA THR A 313 -8.82 3.71 -7.17
C THR A 313 -7.31 3.53 -7.28
N GLY A 314 -6.59 3.58 -6.14
CA GLY A 314 -5.15 3.47 -6.09
C GLY A 314 -4.42 4.81 -6.16
N GLY A 315 -3.18 4.83 -5.66
CA GLY A 315 -2.42 6.06 -5.46
C GLY A 315 -2.14 6.87 -6.73
N SER A 316 -2.21 6.24 -7.91
CA SER A 316 -1.93 6.91 -9.20
C SER A 316 -3.17 7.37 -9.95
N SER A 317 -4.36 7.05 -9.45
CA SER A 317 -5.63 7.43 -10.11
C SER A 317 -5.90 8.94 -10.10
N HIS A 318 -5.23 9.71 -9.23
CA HIS A 318 -5.30 11.17 -9.25
C HIS A 318 -4.80 11.76 -10.59
N LEU A 319 -3.89 11.07 -11.29
CA LEU A 319 -3.34 11.52 -12.58
C LEU A 319 -4.38 11.60 -13.71
N ILE A 320 -5.47 10.82 -13.59
CA ILE A 320 -6.51 10.72 -14.62
C ILE A 320 -7.89 11.18 -14.14
N ARG A 321 -7.99 11.66 -12.90
CA ARG A 321 -9.27 12.10 -12.31
C ARG A 321 -10.01 13.08 -13.20
N ASP A 322 -9.36 14.19 -13.57
CA ASP A 322 -9.98 15.29 -14.32
C ASP A 322 -10.47 14.86 -15.71
N ARG A 323 -9.89 13.78 -16.26
CA ARG A 323 -10.29 13.23 -17.57
C ARG A 323 -11.53 12.35 -17.49
N LEU A 324 -11.84 11.85 -16.31
CA LEU A 324 -12.98 10.95 -16.08
C LEU A 324 -14.16 11.68 -15.45
N GLU A 325 -13.89 12.90 -14.96
CA GLU A 325 -14.91 13.75 -14.35
C GLU A 325 -16.03 14.09 -15.36
N GLY A 326 -17.28 14.02 -14.93
CA GLY A 326 -18.44 14.26 -15.78
C GLY A 326 -18.98 13.04 -16.55
N PHE A 327 -18.23 11.96 -16.64
CA PHE A 327 -18.73 10.73 -17.26
C PHE A 327 -19.42 9.84 -16.22
N LYS A 328 -20.74 9.66 -16.35
CA LYS A 328 -21.57 8.89 -15.39
C LYS A 328 -21.11 7.45 -15.17
N LEU A 329 -20.45 6.85 -16.16
CA LEU A 329 -19.96 5.47 -16.10
C LEU A 329 -18.75 5.33 -15.17
N PHE A 330 -18.00 6.42 -14.92
CA PHE A 330 -16.81 6.42 -14.09
C PHE A 330 -17.07 7.04 -12.72
N ALA A 331 -16.45 6.46 -11.70
CA ALA A 331 -16.32 7.05 -10.37
C ALA A 331 -14.87 6.93 -9.92
N VAL A 332 -14.28 8.05 -9.54
CA VAL A 332 -12.95 8.05 -8.92
C VAL A 332 -13.14 8.19 -7.42
N MET A 333 -12.54 7.29 -6.63
CA MET A 333 -12.60 7.37 -5.17
C MET A 333 -12.13 8.75 -4.69
N PRO A 334 -12.80 9.37 -3.71
CA PRO A 334 -12.42 10.71 -3.21
C PRO A 334 -10.99 10.79 -2.74
N ASP A 335 -10.53 9.78 -2.02
CA ASP A 335 -9.16 9.62 -1.54
C ASP A 335 -8.61 8.26 -2.01
N PRO A 336 -8.29 8.15 -3.31
CA PRO A 336 -8.07 6.86 -3.95
C PRO A 336 -6.83 6.13 -3.41
N GLN A 337 -5.84 6.87 -2.88
CA GLN A 337 -4.65 6.29 -2.29
C GLN A 337 -4.95 5.45 -1.06
N PHE A 338 -5.88 5.90 -0.22
CA PHE A 338 -6.22 5.26 1.05
C PHE A 338 -7.56 4.51 1.02
N ALA A 339 -8.25 4.53 -0.11
CA ALA A 339 -9.58 3.93 -0.24
C ALA A 339 -9.62 2.45 0.16
N ASN A 340 -8.56 1.69 -0.20
CA ASN A 340 -8.47 0.27 0.13
C ASN A 340 -8.38 0.03 1.65
N VAL A 341 -7.45 0.68 2.34
CA VAL A 341 -7.27 0.49 3.80
C VAL A 341 -8.48 1.01 4.61
N ARG A 342 -9.14 2.09 4.14
CA ARG A 342 -10.36 2.59 4.78
C ARG A 342 -11.51 1.59 4.69
N GLY A 343 -11.72 0.99 3.54
CA GLY A 343 -12.80 0.01 3.35
C GLY A 343 -12.47 -1.40 3.86
N MET A 344 -11.26 -1.66 4.29
CA MET A 344 -10.89 -2.93 4.93
C MET A 344 -11.42 -3.00 6.37
N LEU A 345 -11.30 -1.95 7.17
CA LEU A 345 -11.81 -1.94 8.54
C LEU A 345 -13.28 -1.53 8.57
N PRO A 346 -14.15 -2.25 9.31
CA PRO A 346 -15.47 -1.77 9.63
C PRO A 346 -15.29 -0.61 10.64
N GLY A 347 -15.14 0.59 10.15
CA GLY A 347 -14.98 1.79 10.96
C GLY A 347 -16.22 2.66 10.91
N GLU A 348 -16.37 3.57 11.86
CA GLU A 348 -17.26 4.73 11.73
C GLU A 348 -16.74 5.62 10.60
N THR A 349 -16.93 5.17 9.37
CA THR A 349 -16.61 5.95 8.19
C THR A 349 -17.71 6.99 7.98
N GLN A 350 -17.75 7.96 8.87
CA GLN A 350 -18.31 9.26 8.49
C GLN A 350 -17.30 9.91 7.52
N LEU A 351 -17.27 9.41 6.30
CA LEU A 351 -16.89 10.22 5.16
C LEU A 351 -18.02 11.25 4.97
N SER A 352 -17.99 12.32 5.76
CA SER A 352 -18.81 13.49 5.45
C SER A 352 -18.19 14.14 4.21
N LEU A 353 -18.56 13.63 3.05
CA LEU A 353 -18.48 14.38 1.82
C LEU A 353 -19.63 15.40 1.90
N ALA A 354 -19.28 16.68 2.08
CA ALA A 354 -20.21 17.72 1.67
C ALA A 354 -20.57 17.43 0.20
N PRO A 355 -21.84 17.27 -0.16
CA PRO A 355 -22.21 17.05 -1.55
C PRO A 355 -21.76 18.30 -2.33
N ASP A 356 -20.97 18.07 -3.37
CA ASP A 356 -20.66 19.12 -4.34
C ASP A 356 -21.98 19.51 -5.04
N PRO A 357 -22.47 20.76 -4.89
CA PRO A 357 -23.82 21.09 -5.28
C PRO A 357 -24.03 21.28 -6.79
N GLU A 358 -23.06 21.05 -7.65
CA GLU A 358 -23.19 21.28 -9.09
C GLU A 358 -22.69 20.12 -9.98
N LEU A 359 -23.36 18.96 -9.93
CA LEU A 359 -23.25 17.97 -11.00
C LEU A 359 -24.15 18.38 -12.17
N LYS A 360 -23.62 19.17 -13.10
CA LYS A 360 -24.29 19.47 -14.37
C LYS A 360 -24.41 18.20 -15.21
N VAL A 361 -25.64 17.86 -15.56
CA VAL A 361 -26.00 16.77 -16.47
C VAL A 361 -25.57 17.13 -17.89
N ALA A 362 -24.49 16.56 -18.39
CA ALA A 362 -24.14 16.61 -19.81
C ALA A 362 -24.73 15.41 -20.53
N THR A 363 -25.52 15.71 -21.56
CA THR A 363 -26.13 14.75 -22.49
C THR A 363 -25.09 14.17 -23.45
N HIS A 364 -25.30 12.92 -23.81
CA HIS A 364 -24.57 12.06 -24.75
C HIS A 364 -23.65 12.77 -25.74
N ASP A 365 -22.38 12.34 -25.79
CA ASP A 365 -21.58 12.36 -27.00
C ASP A 365 -20.74 11.06 -27.09
N ASP A 366 -20.98 10.31 -28.18
CA ASP A 366 -20.37 9.01 -28.48
C ASP A 366 -18.94 9.19 -28.98
N ARG A 367 -17.95 9.23 -28.07
CA ARG A 367 -16.53 9.17 -28.46
C ARG A 367 -15.71 8.43 -27.40
N PHE A 368 -15.75 7.09 -27.53
CA PHE A 368 -14.71 6.20 -27.00
C PHE A 368 -14.55 4.97 -27.89
#